data_85dac0e1e0ae0803fc529fdfbe28101f
#
_entry.id   85dac0e1e0ae0803fc529fdfbe28101f
#
_cell.length_a   1.000
_cell.length_b   1.000
_cell.length_c   1.000
_cell.angle_alpha   90.00
_cell.angle_beta   90.00
_cell.angle_gamma   90.00
#
_symmetry.space_group_name_H-M   'P 1'
#
loop_
_entity.id
_entity.type
_entity.pdbx_description
1 polymer ?
#
loop_
_entity_poly.entity_id
_entity_poly.type
_entity_poly.pdbx_seq_one_letter_code
_entity_poly.pdbx_strand_id
1 'polypeptide(L)'
;MGTVTRYSARPPARVLGVDPGLTRCGLGVVEGVPGKPPALIAVGVVRTDADEDIALRLLAIEQEIERWLAEYQPDTVAVERVFSQHNVRTVMGTAQAGAVAIVCAARHGLPVALHTPSEVKAAVTGSGRADKNQVTMMVSRILRLAEPPRPADAADALALAICHLWRVPAIAARTAAQRRGSGGGVPPLDAAGVVPGVSLRGGSGGGVPPLDAAGVVPGVARRGGYGGGTPPLGGVGGARPPRGKGAL
;
A
#
# COMPACT_ATOMS: atom_id res chain seq x y z
N MET A 1 -32.36 21.51 38.27
CA MET A 1 -31.61 21.99 37.10
C MET A 1 -30.72 20.85 36.63
N GLY A 2 -31.13 20.12 35.61
CA GLY A 2 -30.37 18.99 35.06
C GLY A 2 -29.27 19.50 34.13
N THR A 3 -28.03 19.18 34.44
CA THR A 3 -26.87 19.46 33.61
C THR A 3 -26.95 18.61 32.33
N VAL A 4 -27.33 19.22 31.23
CA VAL A 4 -27.26 18.56 29.91
C VAL A 4 -25.78 18.39 29.56
N THR A 5 -25.28 17.15 29.74
CA THR A 5 -23.94 16.77 29.26
C THR A 5 -23.95 16.95 27.76
N ARG A 6 -23.31 18.03 27.25
CA ARG A 6 -23.07 18.20 25.82
C ARG A 6 -22.20 17.04 25.38
N TYR A 7 -22.77 16.14 24.62
CA TYR A 7 -22.00 15.13 23.88
C TYR A 7 -21.03 15.88 22.97
N SER A 8 -19.76 15.90 23.36
CA SER A 8 -18.70 16.50 22.53
C SER A 8 -18.69 15.72 21.21
N ALA A 9 -19.06 16.40 20.15
CA ALA A 9 -18.99 15.80 18.81
C ALA A 9 -17.54 15.40 18.56
N ARG A 10 -17.34 14.11 18.26
CA ARG A 10 -16.02 13.60 17.91
C ARG A 10 -15.49 14.37 16.70
N PRO A 11 -14.22 14.83 16.70
CA PRO A 11 -13.65 15.51 15.54
C PRO A 11 -13.72 14.58 14.34
N PRO A 12 -13.84 15.13 13.10
CA PRO A 12 -13.77 14.34 11.91
C PRO A 12 -12.41 13.64 11.83
N ALA A 13 -12.41 12.40 11.35
CA ALA A 13 -11.20 11.63 11.11
C ALA A 13 -10.89 11.62 9.61
N ARG A 14 -9.60 11.69 9.27
CA ARG A 14 -9.10 11.61 7.91
C ARG A 14 -8.45 10.25 7.67
N VAL A 15 -8.87 9.59 6.60
CA VAL A 15 -8.43 8.23 6.26
C VAL A 15 -7.80 8.24 4.88
N LEU A 16 -6.57 7.73 4.77
CA LEU A 16 -5.96 7.37 3.49
C LEU A 16 -6.29 5.92 3.18
N GLY A 17 -7.01 5.66 2.09
CA GLY A 17 -7.23 4.34 1.51
C GLY A 17 -6.18 4.05 0.44
N VAL A 18 -5.60 2.86 0.50
CA VAL A 18 -4.62 2.38 -0.48
C VAL A 18 -5.11 1.07 -1.08
N ASP A 19 -5.42 1.09 -2.38
CA ASP A 19 -5.68 -0.10 -3.20
C ASP A 19 -4.37 -0.50 -3.87
N PRO A 20 -3.63 -1.49 -3.30
CA PRO A 20 -2.26 -1.74 -3.72
C PRO A 20 -2.21 -2.48 -5.05
N GLY A 21 -1.43 -1.97 -5.98
CA GLY A 21 -1.07 -2.62 -7.23
C GLY A 21 0.27 -2.11 -7.73
N LEU A 22 1.13 -3.03 -8.19
CA LEU A 22 2.49 -2.64 -8.62
C LEU A 22 2.47 -1.76 -9.87
N THR A 23 1.56 -1.98 -10.81
CA THR A 23 1.43 -1.15 -12.03
C THR A 23 0.50 0.05 -11.82
N ARG A 24 -0.49 -0.09 -10.97
CA ARG A 24 -1.44 0.96 -10.58
C ARG A 24 -1.77 0.79 -9.12
N CYS A 25 -1.39 1.76 -8.31
CA CYS A 25 -1.72 1.82 -6.90
C CYS A 25 -2.71 2.97 -6.69
N GLY A 26 -3.93 2.64 -6.30
CA GLY A 26 -4.98 3.62 -6.00
C GLY A 26 -4.75 4.27 -4.65
N LEU A 27 -4.92 5.59 -4.58
CA LEU A 27 -4.86 6.38 -3.35
C LEU A 27 -6.12 7.23 -3.22
N GLY A 28 -6.73 7.25 -2.04
CA GLY A 28 -7.93 8.04 -1.80
C GLY A 28 -8.00 8.55 -0.37
N VAL A 29 -8.20 9.85 -0.18
CA VAL A 29 -8.35 10.45 1.14
C VAL A 29 -9.77 10.95 1.33
N VAL A 30 -10.41 10.48 2.40
CA VAL A 30 -11.72 10.99 2.84
C VAL A 30 -11.65 11.50 4.28
N GLU A 31 -12.51 12.46 4.59
CA GLU A 31 -12.63 13.01 5.93
C GLU A 31 -14.09 13.00 6.38
N GLY A 32 -14.34 12.64 7.62
CA GLY A 32 -15.69 12.66 8.17
C GLY A 32 -15.82 12.07 9.55
N VAL A 33 -17.06 11.97 9.99
CA VAL A 33 -17.42 11.29 11.24
C VAL A 33 -18.24 10.03 10.92
N PRO A 34 -18.12 8.96 11.69
CA PRO A 34 -18.90 7.75 11.50
C PRO A 34 -20.41 8.03 11.42
N GLY A 35 -21.09 7.40 10.47
CA GLY A 35 -22.53 7.53 10.28
C GLY A 35 -23.00 8.79 9.53
N LYS A 36 -22.07 9.66 9.10
CA LYS A 36 -22.38 10.78 8.21
C LYS A 36 -21.67 10.62 6.86
N PRO A 37 -22.20 11.22 5.78
CA PRO A 37 -21.49 11.24 4.50
C PRO A 37 -20.12 11.90 4.66
N PRO A 38 -19.02 11.24 4.25
CA PRO A 38 -17.69 11.83 4.27
C PRO A 38 -17.49 12.82 3.14
N ALA A 39 -16.50 13.70 3.30
CA ALA A 39 -16.00 14.57 2.25
C ALA A 39 -14.84 13.89 1.52
N LEU A 40 -14.78 14.06 0.20
CA LEU A 40 -13.59 13.75 -0.60
C LEU A 40 -12.54 14.84 -0.34
N ILE A 41 -11.33 14.44 0.03
CA ILE A 41 -10.19 15.34 0.19
C ILE A 41 -9.27 15.22 -1.03
N ALA A 42 -8.86 14.00 -1.39
CA ALA A 42 -8.00 13.74 -2.53
C ALA A 42 -8.23 12.35 -3.11
N VAL A 43 -7.96 12.18 -4.40
CA VAL A 43 -7.97 10.88 -5.07
C VAL A 43 -6.95 10.87 -6.19
N GLY A 44 -6.24 9.74 -6.37
CA GLY A 44 -5.24 9.59 -7.40
C GLY A 44 -4.84 8.13 -7.62
N VAL A 45 -3.98 7.93 -8.62
CA VAL A 45 -3.41 6.61 -8.94
C VAL A 45 -1.94 6.78 -9.29
N VAL A 46 -1.08 6.14 -8.53
CA VAL A 46 0.34 5.98 -8.87
C VAL A 46 0.44 4.97 -10.01
N ARG A 47 1.20 5.33 -11.04
CA ARG A 47 1.43 4.47 -12.19
C ARG A 47 2.91 4.20 -12.32
N THR A 48 3.28 2.94 -12.50
CA THR A 48 4.65 2.52 -12.80
C THR A 48 4.68 1.73 -14.09
N ASP A 49 5.80 1.77 -14.80
CA ASP A 49 5.97 1.00 -16.02
C ASP A 49 6.12 -0.50 -15.67
N ALA A 50 5.47 -1.37 -16.41
CA ALA A 50 5.52 -2.81 -16.20
C ALA A 50 6.91 -3.40 -16.53
N ASP A 51 7.66 -2.76 -17.42
CA ASP A 51 8.99 -3.18 -17.88
C ASP A 51 10.12 -2.61 -17.02
N GLU A 52 9.81 -1.68 -16.10
CA GLU A 52 10.79 -1.11 -15.18
C GLU A 52 11.17 -2.09 -14.06
N ASP A 53 12.38 -1.93 -13.52
CA ASP A 53 12.87 -2.71 -12.37
C ASP A 53 11.92 -2.58 -11.16
N ILE A 54 11.68 -3.72 -10.50
CA ILE A 54 10.72 -3.79 -9.40
C ILE A 54 11.08 -2.86 -8.23
N ALA A 55 12.37 -2.67 -7.95
CA ALA A 55 12.82 -1.81 -6.86
C ALA A 55 12.48 -0.34 -7.16
N LEU A 56 12.65 0.11 -8.40
CA LEU A 56 12.30 1.47 -8.83
C LEU A 56 10.79 1.70 -8.80
N ARG A 57 10.01 0.71 -9.20
CA ARG A 57 8.55 0.76 -9.12
C ARG A 57 8.05 0.87 -7.68
N LEU A 58 8.61 0.08 -6.77
CA LEU A 58 8.27 0.14 -5.35
C LEU A 58 8.71 1.47 -4.73
N LEU A 59 9.86 2.00 -5.13
CA LEU A 59 10.35 3.31 -4.69
C LEU A 59 9.41 4.43 -5.16
N ALA A 60 8.92 4.38 -6.40
CA ALA A 60 7.96 5.37 -6.91
C ALA A 60 6.63 5.33 -6.12
N ILE A 61 6.15 4.14 -5.75
CA ILE A 61 4.97 3.97 -4.91
C ILE A 61 5.24 4.54 -3.50
N GLU A 62 6.39 4.25 -2.92
CA GLU A 62 6.80 4.77 -1.60
C GLU A 62 6.82 6.30 -1.60
N GLN A 63 7.52 6.91 -2.56
CA GLN A 63 7.65 8.37 -2.65
C GLN A 63 6.30 9.07 -2.77
N GLU A 64 5.38 8.51 -3.55
CA GLU A 64 4.06 9.09 -3.70
C GLU A 64 3.21 8.93 -2.43
N ILE A 65 3.28 7.78 -1.76
CA ILE A 65 2.59 7.58 -0.47
C ILE A 65 3.16 8.55 0.58
N GLU A 66 4.48 8.68 0.70
CA GLU A 66 5.11 9.62 1.62
C GLU A 66 4.67 11.07 1.35
N ARG A 67 4.60 11.47 0.07
CA ARG A 67 4.07 12.77 -0.33
C ARG A 67 2.62 12.97 0.13
N TRP A 68 1.75 11.95 -0.04
CA TRP A 68 0.35 12.01 0.38
C TRP A 68 0.22 12.06 1.91
N LEU A 69 1.02 11.31 2.65
CA LEU A 69 1.04 11.35 4.10
C LEU A 69 1.43 12.74 4.62
N ALA A 70 2.44 13.36 4.02
CA ALA A 70 2.88 14.70 4.39
C ALA A 70 1.85 15.79 4.02
N GLU A 71 1.24 15.71 2.83
CA GLU A 71 0.31 16.71 2.30
C GLU A 71 -1.06 16.65 2.99
N TYR A 72 -1.63 15.44 3.10
CA TYR A 72 -3.01 15.29 3.59
C TYR A 72 -3.11 14.94 5.06
N GLN A 73 -2.03 14.58 5.73
CA GLN A 73 -1.96 14.30 7.17
C GLN A 73 -3.12 13.42 7.68
N PRO A 74 -3.28 12.19 7.16
CA PRO A 74 -4.34 11.30 7.61
C PRO A 74 -4.12 10.82 9.06
N ASP A 75 -5.20 10.51 9.76
CA ASP A 75 -5.15 9.94 11.11
C ASP A 75 -4.90 8.44 11.09
N THR A 76 -5.14 7.78 9.96
CA THR A 76 -5.00 6.34 9.78
C THR A 76 -4.90 5.96 8.30
N VAL A 77 -4.27 4.81 8.03
CA VAL A 77 -4.16 4.24 6.69
C VAL A 77 -4.96 2.94 6.60
N ALA A 78 -5.80 2.82 5.59
CA ALA A 78 -6.54 1.61 5.26
C ALA A 78 -5.95 0.97 4.01
N VAL A 79 -5.53 -0.29 4.08
CA VAL A 79 -4.93 -1.02 2.95
C VAL A 79 -5.76 -2.24 2.61
N GLU A 80 -5.97 -2.52 1.33
CA GLU A 80 -6.66 -3.74 0.92
C GLU A 80 -5.83 -4.97 1.29
N ARG A 81 -6.50 -5.94 1.93
CA ARG A 81 -5.88 -7.23 2.26
C ARG A 81 -5.79 -8.08 1.01
N VAL A 82 -4.58 -8.42 0.62
CA VAL A 82 -4.32 -9.31 -0.51
C VAL A 82 -4.76 -10.73 -0.20
N PHE A 83 -5.59 -11.31 -1.09
CA PHE A 83 -5.95 -12.73 -1.07
C PHE A 83 -5.40 -13.43 -2.31
N SER A 84 -4.69 -14.53 -2.10
CA SER A 84 -4.20 -15.37 -3.19
C SER A 84 -5.31 -16.30 -3.66
N GLN A 85 -5.96 -15.99 -4.80
CA GLN A 85 -6.91 -16.94 -5.38
C GLN A 85 -6.58 -17.40 -6.82
N HIS A 86 -5.95 -16.62 -7.68
CA HIS A 86 -5.86 -16.98 -9.10
C HIS A 86 -4.57 -16.66 -9.87
N ASN A 87 -3.67 -15.78 -9.40
CA ASN A 87 -2.43 -15.46 -10.13
C ASN A 87 -1.32 -15.05 -9.17
N VAL A 88 -0.41 -15.97 -8.89
CA VAL A 88 0.69 -15.77 -7.94
C VAL A 88 1.55 -14.55 -8.33
N ARG A 89 1.80 -14.33 -9.61
CA ARG A 89 2.66 -13.23 -10.09
C ARG A 89 2.04 -11.86 -9.78
N THR A 90 0.75 -11.71 -10.03
CA THR A 90 0.01 -10.48 -9.72
C THR A 90 -0.12 -10.28 -8.21
N VAL A 91 -0.39 -11.35 -7.46
CA VAL A 91 -0.52 -11.33 -6.00
C VAL A 91 0.77 -10.86 -5.33
N MET A 92 1.94 -11.33 -5.80
CA MET A 92 3.23 -10.90 -5.23
C MET A 92 3.46 -9.40 -5.40
N GLY A 93 3.24 -8.85 -6.59
CA GLY A 93 3.38 -7.41 -6.82
C GLY A 93 2.41 -6.56 -5.99
N THR A 94 1.16 -7.02 -5.86
CA THR A 94 0.15 -6.37 -5.00
C THR A 94 0.56 -6.43 -3.53
N ALA A 95 1.05 -7.58 -3.06
CA ALA A 95 1.53 -7.74 -1.68
C ALA A 95 2.73 -6.83 -1.38
N GLN A 96 3.67 -6.71 -2.31
CA GLN A 96 4.84 -5.83 -2.18
C GLN A 96 4.42 -4.35 -2.11
N ALA A 97 3.54 -3.90 -3.01
CA ALA A 97 3.00 -2.53 -2.97
C ALA A 97 2.23 -2.26 -1.66
N GLY A 98 1.45 -3.23 -1.19
CA GLY A 98 0.76 -3.14 0.10
C GLY A 98 1.71 -3.07 1.29
N ALA A 99 2.81 -3.82 1.26
CA ALA A 99 3.85 -3.77 2.30
C ALA A 99 4.52 -2.39 2.36
N VAL A 100 4.77 -1.75 1.21
CA VAL A 100 5.28 -0.37 1.15
C VAL A 100 4.34 0.58 1.87
N ALA A 101 3.03 0.53 1.58
CA ALA A 101 2.05 1.39 2.23
C ALA A 101 2.02 1.21 3.76
N ILE A 102 2.13 -0.04 4.24
CA ILE A 102 2.18 -0.36 5.66
C ILE A 102 3.43 0.22 6.32
N VAL A 103 4.60 0.09 5.66
CA VAL A 103 5.87 0.61 6.18
C VAL A 103 5.86 2.14 6.24
N CYS A 104 5.39 2.83 5.19
CA CYS A 104 5.25 4.28 5.18
C CYS A 104 4.36 4.75 6.34
N ALA A 105 3.18 4.16 6.51
CA ALA A 105 2.29 4.48 7.61
C ALA A 105 2.95 4.27 8.99
N ALA A 106 3.69 3.17 9.17
CA ALA A 106 4.39 2.86 10.42
C ALA A 106 5.49 3.87 10.72
N ARG A 107 6.26 4.34 9.72
CA ARG A 107 7.27 5.41 9.87
C ARG A 107 6.66 6.70 10.40
N HIS A 108 5.44 7.02 10.00
CA HIS A 108 4.68 8.18 10.48
C HIS A 108 3.93 7.92 11.80
N GLY A 109 4.08 6.74 12.41
CA GLY A 109 3.36 6.36 13.63
C GLY A 109 1.84 6.22 13.44
N LEU A 110 1.39 6.07 12.19
CA LEU A 110 -0.04 5.98 11.86
C LEU A 110 -0.54 4.54 12.02
N PRO A 111 -1.74 4.35 12.61
CA PRO A 111 -2.37 3.05 12.65
C PRO A 111 -2.74 2.58 11.24
N VAL A 112 -2.55 1.28 10.98
CA VAL A 112 -2.91 0.63 9.72
C VAL A 112 -4.04 -0.35 9.94
N ALA A 113 -5.05 -0.31 9.08
CA ALA A 113 -6.13 -1.29 9.04
C ALA A 113 -6.14 -2.04 7.70
N LEU A 114 -6.28 -3.37 7.78
CA LEU A 114 -6.40 -4.21 6.61
C LEU A 114 -7.86 -4.64 6.43
N HIS A 115 -8.42 -4.39 5.25
CA HIS A 115 -9.79 -4.77 4.89
C HIS A 115 -9.82 -5.72 3.72
N THR A 116 -10.69 -6.71 3.78
CA THR A 116 -10.92 -7.62 2.65
C THR A 116 -11.80 -6.96 1.59
N PRO A 117 -11.67 -7.37 0.30
CA PRO A 117 -12.55 -6.86 -0.76
C PRO A 117 -14.05 -7.00 -0.44
N SER A 118 -14.44 -8.13 0.15
CA SER A 118 -15.84 -8.37 0.53
C SER A 118 -16.33 -7.46 1.66
N GLU A 119 -15.46 -7.13 2.63
CA GLU A 119 -15.78 -6.16 3.68
C GLU A 119 -15.97 -4.75 3.12
N VAL A 120 -15.11 -4.34 2.19
CA VAL A 120 -15.19 -3.03 1.53
C VAL A 120 -16.50 -2.94 0.74
N LYS A 121 -16.79 -3.94 -0.10
CA LYS A 121 -18.03 -4.02 -0.87
C LYS A 121 -19.27 -3.95 0.04
N ALA A 122 -19.31 -4.76 1.09
CA ALA A 122 -20.42 -4.77 2.03
C ALA A 122 -20.60 -3.42 2.75
N ALA A 123 -19.52 -2.75 3.11
CA ALA A 123 -19.60 -1.45 3.77
C ALA A 123 -20.21 -0.37 2.86
N VAL A 124 -19.79 -0.33 1.58
CA VAL A 124 -20.17 0.72 0.63
C VAL A 124 -21.53 0.45 -0.02
N THR A 125 -21.83 -0.82 -0.36
CA THR A 125 -23.03 -1.18 -1.13
C THR A 125 -24.09 -1.93 -0.33
N GLY A 126 -23.77 -2.39 0.87
CA GLY A 126 -24.59 -3.32 1.65
C GLY A 126 -24.42 -4.79 1.24
N SER A 127 -23.66 -5.11 0.20
CA SER A 127 -23.45 -6.47 -0.30
C SER A 127 -21.97 -6.77 -0.56
N GLY A 128 -21.43 -7.80 0.10
CA GLY A 128 -20.05 -8.26 -0.14
C GLY A 128 -19.81 -8.88 -1.52
N ARG A 129 -20.87 -9.12 -2.29
CA ARG A 129 -20.84 -9.67 -3.66
C ARG A 129 -21.03 -8.61 -4.75
N ALA A 130 -21.11 -7.33 -4.40
CA ALA A 130 -21.29 -6.24 -5.34
C ALA A 130 -20.20 -6.26 -6.44
N ASP A 131 -20.59 -5.91 -7.65
CA ASP A 131 -19.66 -5.74 -8.75
C ASP A 131 -18.94 -4.38 -8.70
N LYS A 132 -17.93 -4.17 -9.56
CA LYS A 132 -17.15 -2.93 -9.59
C LYS A 132 -17.99 -1.70 -9.93
N ASN A 133 -18.97 -1.83 -10.84
CA ASN A 133 -19.82 -0.72 -11.23
C ASN A 133 -20.71 -0.27 -10.06
N GLN A 134 -21.27 -1.23 -9.32
CA GLN A 134 -22.06 -0.96 -8.12
C GLN A 134 -21.23 -0.23 -7.06
N VAL A 135 -19.99 -0.68 -6.81
CA VAL A 135 -19.07 -0.01 -5.88
C VAL A 135 -18.78 1.42 -6.34
N THR A 136 -18.40 1.62 -7.59
CA THR A 136 -18.09 2.95 -8.15
C THR A 136 -19.29 3.89 -8.07
N MET A 137 -20.50 3.42 -8.41
CA MET A 137 -21.73 4.21 -8.28
C MET A 137 -22.00 4.62 -6.83
N MET A 138 -21.85 3.69 -5.89
CA MET A 138 -22.09 3.97 -4.48
C MET A 138 -21.07 4.93 -3.90
N VAL A 139 -19.77 4.78 -4.24
CA VAL A 139 -18.72 5.74 -3.87
C VAL A 139 -19.08 7.15 -4.36
N SER A 140 -19.46 7.28 -5.62
CA SER A 140 -19.85 8.58 -6.21
C SER A 140 -21.04 9.19 -5.47
N ARG A 141 -22.05 8.37 -5.13
CA ARG A 141 -23.24 8.81 -4.39
C ARG A 141 -22.92 9.23 -2.95
N ILE A 142 -22.11 8.43 -2.24
CA ILE A 142 -21.71 8.69 -0.86
C ILE A 142 -20.92 9.99 -0.76
N LEU A 143 -19.96 10.19 -1.67
CA LEU A 143 -19.12 11.38 -1.73
C LEU A 143 -19.76 12.55 -2.48
N ARG A 144 -20.97 12.37 -3.04
CA ARG A 144 -21.71 13.39 -3.82
C ARG A 144 -20.91 13.93 -5.00
N LEU A 145 -20.20 13.05 -5.70
CA LEU A 145 -19.39 13.42 -6.86
C LEU A 145 -20.27 13.68 -8.08
N ALA A 146 -19.92 14.68 -8.87
CA ALA A 146 -20.62 14.98 -10.13
C ALA A 146 -20.36 13.89 -11.19
N GLU A 147 -19.14 13.30 -11.15
CA GLU A 147 -18.75 12.21 -12.05
C GLU A 147 -18.08 11.08 -11.26
N PRO A 148 -18.19 9.83 -11.75
CA PRO A 148 -17.50 8.71 -11.13
C PRO A 148 -15.97 8.88 -11.13
N PRO A 149 -15.27 8.48 -10.04
CA PRO A 149 -13.81 8.54 -9.98
C PRO A 149 -13.20 7.68 -11.10
N ARG A 150 -12.18 8.19 -11.76
CA ARG A 150 -11.43 7.50 -12.81
C ARG A 150 -9.93 7.59 -12.55
N PRO A 151 -9.16 6.52 -12.83
CA PRO A 151 -9.59 5.15 -13.23
C PRO A 151 -10.25 4.37 -12.08
N ALA A 152 -10.65 3.12 -12.33
CA ALA A 152 -11.37 2.28 -11.35
C ALA A 152 -10.61 2.12 -10.02
N ASP A 153 -9.27 2.01 -10.07
CA ASP A 153 -8.41 1.87 -8.89
C ASP A 153 -8.57 3.07 -7.91
N ALA A 154 -8.94 4.24 -8.43
CA ALA A 154 -9.27 5.43 -7.63
C ALA A 154 -10.58 5.24 -6.83
N ALA A 155 -11.58 4.60 -7.44
CA ALA A 155 -12.84 4.29 -6.76
C ALA A 155 -12.66 3.22 -5.69
N ASP A 156 -11.81 2.21 -5.95
CA ASP A 156 -11.50 1.13 -5.01
C ASP A 156 -10.78 1.69 -3.77
N ALA A 157 -9.80 2.59 -3.93
CA ALA A 157 -9.13 3.27 -2.82
C ALA A 157 -10.08 4.13 -1.98
N LEU A 158 -10.99 4.88 -2.62
CA LEU A 158 -12.01 5.64 -1.90
C LEU A 158 -13.00 4.75 -1.16
N ALA A 159 -13.43 3.63 -1.76
CA ALA A 159 -14.29 2.65 -1.10
C ALA A 159 -13.64 2.10 0.16
N LEU A 160 -12.35 1.83 0.12
CA LEU A 160 -11.56 1.35 1.23
C LEU A 160 -11.48 2.39 2.36
N ALA A 161 -11.21 3.64 2.03
CA ALA A 161 -11.16 4.74 3.00
C ALA A 161 -12.53 4.96 3.67
N ILE A 162 -13.63 4.93 2.92
CA ILE A 162 -15.01 5.02 3.41
C ILE A 162 -15.32 3.84 4.35
N CYS A 163 -15.00 2.62 3.92
CA CYS A 163 -15.19 1.41 4.72
C CYS A 163 -14.51 1.54 6.09
N HIS A 164 -13.27 2.00 6.11
CA HIS A 164 -12.53 2.17 7.36
C HIS A 164 -13.14 3.27 8.22
N LEU A 165 -13.41 4.45 7.65
CA LEU A 165 -14.00 5.58 8.36
C LEU A 165 -15.29 5.18 9.11
N TRP A 166 -16.15 4.39 8.49
CA TRP A 166 -17.40 3.96 9.11
C TRP A 166 -17.22 2.86 10.17
N ARG A 167 -16.10 2.14 10.14
CA ARG A 167 -15.75 1.05 11.08
C ARG A 167 -14.88 1.50 12.25
N VAL A 168 -14.28 2.68 12.21
CA VAL A 168 -13.39 3.21 13.26
C VAL A 168 -13.98 3.07 14.67
N PRO A 169 -15.27 3.35 14.95
CA PRO A 169 -15.82 3.19 16.30
C PRO A 169 -15.77 1.74 16.79
N ALA A 170 -16.11 0.80 15.90
CA ALA A 170 -16.09 -0.63 16.23
C ALA A 170 -14.67 -1.15 16.46
N ILE A 171 -13.71 -0.68 15.64
CA ILE A 171 -12.29 -1.04 15.78
C ILE A 171 -11.72 -0.47 17.08
N ALA A 172 -11.96 0.80 17.39
CA ALA A 172 -11.50 1.43 18.62
C ALA A 172 -12.09 0.75 19.87
N ALA A 173 -13.37 0.39 19.83
CA ALA A 173 -14.02 -0.34 20.92
C ALA A 173 -13.42 -1.74 21.12
N ARG A 174 -13.13 -2.47 20.04
CA ARG A 174 -12.47 -3.80 20.10
C ARG A 174 -11.04 -3.71 20.61
N THR A 175 -10.26 -2.74 20.14
CA THR A 175 -8.87 -2.52 20.59
C THR A 175 -8.84 -2.13 22.06
N ALA A 176 -9.75 -1.27 22.52
CA ALA A 176 -9.88 -0.90 23.92
C ALA A 176 -10.29 -2.09 24.81
N ALA A 177 -11.18 -2.96 24.32
CA ALA A 177 -11.57 -4.19 25.03
C ALA A 177 -10.41 -5.20 25.11
N GLN A 178 -9.65 -5.37 24.01
CA GLN A 178 -8.47 -6.23 23.99
C GLN A 178 -7.35 -5.73 24.92
N ARG A 179 -7.10 -4.40 24.97
CA ARG A 179 -6.12 -3.80 25.92
C ARG A 179 -6.51 -3.97 27.38
N ARG A 180 -7.80 -4.06 27.68
CA ARG A 180 -8.30 -4.34 29.05
C ARG A 180 -8.22 -5.82 29.40
N GLY A 181 -8.24 -6.72 28.41
CA GLY A 181 -8.22 -8.18 28.61
C GLY A 181 -6.83 -8.83 28.49
N SER A 182 -5.86 -8.18 27.86
CA SER A 182 -4.50 -8.67 27.73
C SER A 182 -3.53 -7.63 28.32
N GLY A 183 -2.95 -7.93 29.47
CA GLY A 183 -1.90 -7.12 30.10
C GLY A 183 -0.56 -7.11 29.34
N GLY A 184 -0.57 -7.21 28.02
CA GLY A 184 0.61 -7.27 27.13
C GLY A 184 0.38 -6.53 25.84
N GLY A 185 0.30 -5.20 25.87
CA GLY A 185 0.40 -4.38 24.66
C GLY A 185 1.83 -4.36 24.16
N VAL A 186 2.02 -4.47 22.82
CA VAL A 186 3.32 -4.17 22.19
C VAL A 186 3.62 -2.70 22.52
N PRO A 187 4.74 -2.39 23.19
CA PRO A 187 5.09 -1.01 23.50
C PRO A 187 5.34 -0.23 22.20
N PRO A 188 5.11 1.08 22.19
CA PRO A 188 5.45 1.90 21.03
C PRO A 188 6.95 1.82 20.76
N LEU A 189 7.33 1.90 19.48
CA LEU A 189 8.72 1.96 19.09
C LEU A 189 9.37 3.21 19.72
N ASP A 190 10.63 3.08 20.17
CA ASP A 190 11.41 4.24 20.62
C ASP A 190 11.81 5.14 19.44
N ALA A 191 12.49 6.24 19.73
CA ALA A 191 12.96 7.19 18.72
C ALA A 191 13.93 6.58 17.69
N ALA A 192 14.45 5.37 17.95
CA ALA A 192 15.28 4.59 17.03
C ALA A 192 14.50 3.51 16.28
N GLY A 193 13.16 3.44 16.48
CA GLY A 193 12.29 2.43 15.83
C GLY A 193 12.40 1.03 16.45
N VAL A 194 12.89 0.93 17.67
CA VAL A 194 13.04 -0.35 18.37
C VAL A 194 11.93 -0.54 19.41
N VAL A 195 11.41 -1.76 19.54
CA VAL A 195 10.44 -2.10 20.59
C VAL A 195 11.18 -2.19 21.91
N PRO A 196 10.88 -1.32 22.93
CA PRO A 196 11.53 -1.40 24.21
C PRO A 196 11.33 -2.77 24.86
N GLY A 197 12.44 -3.40 25.32
CA GLY A 197 12.39 -4.68 26.00
C GLY A 197 12.47 -5.93 25.14
N VAL A 198 12.53 -5.81 23.81
CA VAL A 198 12.92 -6.91 22.92
C VAL A 198 14.45 -6.98 22.89
N SER A 199 15.03 -7.68 23.87
CA SER A 199 16.41 -8.13 23.76
C SER A 199 16.46 -9.18 22.66
N LEU A 200 17.06 -8.86 21.53
CA LEU A 200 17.50 -9.86 20.58
C LEU A 200 18.60 -10.66 21.32
N ARG A 201 18.22 -11.74 21.99
CA ARG A 201 19.21 -12.70 22.49
C ARG A 201 19.99 -13.14 21.28
N GLY A 202 21.18 -12.59 21.15
CA GLY A 202 22.17 -13.01 20.19
C GLY A 202 22.45 -14.49 20.43
N GLY A 203 21.97 -15.34 19.53
CA GLY A 203 22.63 -16.60 19.31
C GLY A 203 24.09 -16.23 18.96
N SER A 204 25.04 -16.87 19.62
CA SER A 204 26.46 -16.76 19.34
C SER A 204 26.70 -17.06 17.86
N GLY A 205 26.96 -16.04 17.05
CA GLY A 205 27.27 -16.24 15.62
C GLY A 205 26.89 -15.03 14.78
N GLY A 206 27.77 -14.05 14.65
CA GLY A 206 27.80 -13.16 13.50
C GLY A 206 26.74 -12.07 13.45
N GLY A 207 26.87 -11.05 14.30
CA GLY A 207 26.20 -9.77 14.03
C GLY A 207 26.66 -9.24 12.68
N VAL A 208 25.71 -8.84 11.84
CA VAL A 208 26.01 -8.14 10.58
C VAL A 208 26.69 -6.82 10.97
N PRO A 209 27.94 -6.56 10.53
CA PRO A 209 28.62 -5.31 10.85
C PRO A 209 27.85 -4.14 10.21
N PRO A 210 27.90 -2.94 10.79
CA PRO A 210 27.27 -1.77 10.20
C PRO A 210 27.84 -1.52 8.80
N LEU A 211 26.97 -1.10 7.89
CA LEU A 211 27.37 -0.71 6.53
C LEU A 211 28.33 0.49 6.61
N ASP A 212 29.34 0.52 5.73
CA ASP A 212 30.20 1.69 5.55
C ASP A 212 29.44 2.86 4.90
N ALA A 213 30.09 4.01 4.78
CA ALA A 213 29.52 5.20 4.16
C ALA A 213 29.11 5.00 2.66
N ALA A 214 29.47 3.86 2.07
CA ALA A 214 29.08 3.45 0.71
C ALA A 214 27.99 2.35 0.71
N GLY A 215 27.46 1.99 1.89
CA GLY A 215 26.41 0.97 2.04
C GLY A 215 26.89 -0.47 1.87
N VAL A 216 28.20 -0.72 2.09
CA VAL A 216 28.80 -2.05 1.92
C VAL A 216 29.16 -2.64 3.29
N VAL A 217 28.93 -3.94 3.46
CA VAL A 217 29.36 -4.67 4.68
C VAL A 217 30.87 -4.82 4.68
N PRO A 218 31.62 -4.27 5.67
CA PRO A 218 33.08 -4.42 5.74
C PRO A 218 33.47 -5.90 5.78
N GLY A 219 34.41 -6.31 4.93
CA GLY A 219 34.97 -7.67 4.92
C GLY A 219 34.35 -8.65 3.93
N VAL A 220 33.35 -8.26 3.17
CA VAL A 220 32.88 -9.05 2.02
C VAL A 220 33.74 -8.69 0.80
N ALA A 221 34.78 -9.48 0.55
CA ALA A 221 35.59 -9.37 -0.65
C ALA A 221 34.65 -9.50 -1.87
N ARG A 222 34.62 -8.49 -2.73
CA ARG A 222 34.00 -8.59 -4.06
C ARG A 222 34.71 -9.73 -4.78
N ARG A 223 34.11 -10.91 -4.87
CA ARG A 223 34.56 -11.92 -5.80
C ARG A 223 34.44 -11.32 -7.20
N GLY A 224 35.62 -11.26 -7.83
CA GLY A 224 35.87 -10.57 -9.07
C GLY A 224 34.85 -10.85 -10.15
N GLY A 225 34.73 -9.84 -10.99
CA GLY A 225 33.79 -9.76 -12.08
C GLY A 225 33.83 -10.98 -12.99
N TYR A 226 32.66 -11.27 -13.49
CA TYR A 226 32.53 -12.02 -14.73
C TYR A 226 33.29 -11.23 -15.80
N GLY A 227 34.45 -11.77 -16.17
CA GLY A 227 35.23 -11.30 -17.32
C GLY A 227 34.40 -11.49 -18.57
N GLY A 228 33.85 -10.42 -19.08
CA GLY A 228 33.30 -10.32 -20.40
C GLY A 228 34.43 -10.45 -21.40
N GLY A 229 34.78 -11.66 -21.76
CA GLY A 229 35.60 -11.95 -22.95
C GLY A 229 34.76 -11.70 -24.17
N THR A 230 35.04 -10.59 -24.87
CA THR A 230 34.61 -10.39 -26.26
C THR A 230 35.29 -11.47 -27.12
N PRO A 231 34.54 -12.30 -27.90
CA PRO A 231 35.16 -13.15 -28.89
C PRO A 231 35.67 -12.29 -30.06
N PRO A 232 36.81 -12.67 -30.70
CA PRO A 232 37.38 -11.90 -31.80
C PRO A 232 36.51 -11.99 -33.03
N LEU A 233 36.40 -10.85 -33.74
CA LEU A 233 35.82 -10.76 -35.07
C LEU A 233 36.67 -11.58 -36.03
N GLY A 234 36.16 -12.72 -36.46
CA GLY A 234 36.71 -13.55 -37.52
C GLY A 234 35.86 -13.46 -38.79
N GLY A 235 36.42 -12.86 -39.81
CA GLY A 235 36.45 -13.15 -41.22
C GLY A 235 35.18 -13.48 -41.98
N VAL A 236 34.78 -12.51 -42.76
CA VAL A 236 34.27 -12.51 -44.13
C VAL A 236 34.08 -13.90 -44.81
N GLY A 237 32.85 -14.20 -45.17
CA GLY A 237 32.50 -15.27 -46.08
C GLY A 237 31.14 -14.97 -46.73
N GLY A 238 31.18 -14.34 -47.91
CA GLY A 238 30.00 -14.01 -48.68
C GLY A 238 29.31 -15.26 -49.27
N ALA A 239 27.98 -15.26 -49.19
CA ALA A 239 27.18 -16.10 -50.08
C ALA A 239 25.92 -15.34 -50.51
N ARG A 240 25.75 -15.20 -51.81
CA ARG A 240 24.67 -14.58 -52.57
C ARG A 240 23.32 -15.27 -52.29
N PRO A 241 22.23 -14.53 -52.35
CA PRO A 241 20.89 -15.12 -52.31
C PRO A 241 20.48 -15.69 -53.68
N PRO A 242 19.68 -16.74 -53.77
CA PRO A 242 19.07 -17.19 -55.00
C PRO A 242 17.84 -16.34 -55.35
N ARG A 243 17.80 -15.98 -56.63
CA ARG A 243 16.68 -15.32 -57.30
C ARG A 243 15.49 -16.25 -57.49
N GLY A 244 14.35 -15.64 -57.47
CA GLY A 244 13.00 -16.04 -57.57
C GLY A 244 12.58 -17.01 -58.69
N LYS A 245 11.28 -17.24 -58.60
CA LYS A 245 10.24 -17.51 -59.63
C LYS A 245 8.98 -17.65 -58.82
N GLY A 246 7.89 -16.97 -58.99
CA GLY A 246 7.18 -16.60 -60.19
C GLY A 246 5.92 -17.41 -60.27
N ALA A 247 4.79 -16.69 -60.18
CA ALA A 247 3.47 -17.00 -60.78
C ALA A 247 2.70 -18.26 -60.30
N LEU A 248 1.59 -18.14 -59.70
CA LEU A 248 0.21 -17.96 -60.21
C LEU A 248 -0.71 -17.57 -59.07
#